data_e6e81b0ed78006d179b4fd90bf046f26
#
_entry.id   e6e81b0ed78006d179b4fd90bf046f26
#
_cell.length_a   1.000
_cell.length_b   1.000
_cell.length_c   1.000
_cell.angle_alpha   90.00
_cell.angle_beta   90.00
_cell.angle_gamma   90.00
#
_symmetry.space_group_name_H-M   'P 1'
#
loop_
_entity.id
_entity.type
_entity.pdbx_description
1 polymer ?
#
loop_
_entity_poly.entity_id
_entity_poly.type
_entity_poly.pdbx_seq_one_letter_code
_entity_poly.pdbx_strand_id
1 'polypeptide(L)'
;RMKNAIATLPIWNGRSGEFEKTAVNAKENKQSFNITVDHRLNEHVTMSASYSHMKDKWLSKGGWILDPNWGYSNSDDINVAINSLRPQNHYALNISYDNKRLYSGLLINWYTGNSDYAFTHRRFLIVDWNLNYDVTKDLTAYIVVNNVLNRAYETSYSAYNGRGSAAMPARSFMIGAKYKF
;
A
#
# COMPACT_ATOMS: atom_id res chain seq x y z
N ARG A 1 11.48 17.60 -6.79
CA ARG A 1 12.60 17.62 -5.83
C ARG A 1 12.32 18.67 -4.76
N MET A 2 12.23 18.24 -3.50
CA MET A 2 12.11 19.15 -2.35
C MET A 2 13.48 19.35 -1.69
N LYS A 3 13.84 20.61 -1.42
CA LYS A 3 15.13 20.94 -0.80
C LYS A 3 15.07 20.97 0.73
N ASN A 4 13.89 21.16 1.30
CA ASN A 4 13.63 21.32 2.74
C ASN A 4 12.46 20.43 3.17
N ALA A 5 12.53 19.16 2.81
CA ALA A 5 11.57 18.18 3.31
C ALA A 5 11.83 17.91 4.81
N ILE A 6 10.78 17.67 5.55
CA ILE A 6 10.85 17.28 6.95
C ILE A 6 10.59 15.78 7.03
N ALA A 7 11.57 15.03 7.53
CA ALA A 7 11.42 13.63 7.86
C ALA A 7 11.29 13.50 9.38
N THR A 8 10.42 12.61 9.83
CA THR A 8 10.30 12.27 11.25
C THR A 8 10.97 10.92 11.48
N LEU A 9 11.99 10.91 12.30
CA LEU A 9 12.77 9.72 12.62
C LEU A 9 12.70 9.43 14.12
N PRO A 10 12.69 8.15 14.53
CA PRO A 10 12.91 7.79 15.93
C PRO A 10 14.38 8.02 16.26
N ILE A 11 14.64 8.93 17.19
CA ILE A 11 15.98 9.30 17.63
C ILE A 11 16.11 8.95 19.11
N TRP A 12 17.19 8.28 19.47
CA TRP A 12 17.50 8.00 20.88
C TRP A 12 17.80 9.29 21.63
N ASN A 13 17.04 9.56 22.68
CA ASN A 13 17.33 10.65 23.60
C ASN A 13 18.09 10.10 24.83
N GLY A 14 19.37 10.40 24.92
CA GLY A 14 20.22 9.94 26.03
C GLY A 14 19.84 10.51 27.42
N ARG A 15 18.98 11.54 27.48
CA ARG A 15 18.48 12.08 28.76
C ARG A 15 17.25 11.33 29.26
N SER A 16 16.31 11.01 28.36
CA SER A 16 15.09 10.26 28.71
C SER A 16 15.30 8.74 28.69
N GLY A 17 16.35 8.26 28.02
CA GLY A 17 16.57 6.83 27.81
C GLY A 17 15.55 6.19 26.87
N GLU A 18 14.93 6.98 26.00
CA GLU A 18 13.88 6.54 25.08
C GLU A 18 14.09 7.04 23.65
N PHE A 19 13.47 6.35 22.69
CA PHE A 19 13.40 6.85 21.33
C PHE A 19 12.30 7.89 21.19
N GLU A 20 12.67 9.08 20.77
CA GLU A 20 11.75 10.17 20.51
C GLU A 20 11.58 10.43 19.00
N LYS A 21 10.36 10.74 18.56
CA LYS A 21 10.12 11.15 17.19
C LYS A 21 10.62 12.56 16.98
N THR A 22 11.71 12.71 16.26
CA THR A 22 12.35 14.00 15.98
C THR A 22 12.21 14.37 14.52
N ALA A 23 11.82 15.63 14.28
CA ALA A 23 11.76 16.20 12.93
C ALA A 23 13.17 16.59 12.47
N VAL A 24 13.58 16.11 11.31
CA VAL A 24 14.89 16.40 10.72
C VAL A 24 14.72 16.99 9.31
N ASN A 25 15.59 17.92 8.94
CA ASN A 25 15.62 18.45 7.59
C ASN A 25 16.31 17.49 6.64
N ALA A 26 15.65 17.23 5.51
CA ALA A 26 16.14 16.34 4.47
C ALA A 26 15.90 16.93 3.08
N LYS A 27 16.50 16.34 2.07
CA LYS A 27 16.15 16.55 0.66
C LYS A 27 15.39 15.33 0.18
N GLU A 28 14.27 15.55 -0.48
CA GLU A 28 13.52 14.49 -1.13
C GLU A 28 13.63 14.61 -2.65
N ASN A 29 13.92 13.50 -3.31
CA ASN A 29 13.86 13.38 -4.75
C ASN A 29 12.88 12.27 -5.10
N LYS A 30 11.64 12.67 -5.34
CA LYS A 30 10.54 11.76 -5.67
C LYS A 30 10.31 11.74 -7.17
N GLN A 31 10.21 10.56 -7.72
CA GLN A 31 9.81 10.29 -9.10
C GLN A 31 8.59 9.37 -9.05
N SER A 32 7.54 9.73 -9.75
CA SER A 32 6.35 8.91 -9.87
C SER A 32 5.85 8.90 -11.29
N PHE A 33 5.39 7.75 -11.71
CA PHE A 33 4.76 7.53 -12.99
C PHE A 33 3.49 6.73 -12.76
N ASN A 34 2.40 7.14 -13.41
CA ASN A 34 1.14 6.43 -13.39
C ASN A 34 0.53 6.43 -14.78
N ILE A 35 0.08 5.28 -15.24
CA ILE A 35 -0.69 5.12 -16.47
C ILE A 35 -1.93 4.29 -16.16
N THR A 36 -3.06 4.70 -16.72
CA THR A 36 -4.31 3.97 -16.63
C THR A 36 -4.89 3.86 -18.04
N VAL A 37 -5.39 2.69 -18.36
CA VAL A 37 -6.08 2.39 -19.61
C VAL A 37 -7.43 1.79 -19.26
N ASP A 38 -8.49 2.46 -19.70
CA ASP A 38 -9.86 2.02 -19.55
C ASP A 38 -10.37 1.53 -20.90
N HIS A 39 -11.00 0.36 -20.91
CA HIS A 39 -11.54 -0.23 -22.11
C HIS A 39 -12.90 -0.87 -21.85
N ARG A 40 -13.86 -0.53 -22.69
CA ARG A 40 -15.17 -1.16 -22.69
C ARG A 40 -15.19 -2.27 -23.75
N LEU A 41 -15.15 -3.52 -23.28
CA LEU A 41 -15.13 -4.69 -24.17
C LEU A 41 -16.46 -4.88 -24.90
N ASN A 42 -17.57 -4.64 -24.20
CA ASN A 42 -18.92 -4.65 -24.75
C ASN A 42 -19.88 -3.86 -23.85
N GLU A 43 -21.20 -3.93 -24.10
CA GLU A 43 -22.19 -3.19 -23.30
C GLU A 43 -22.25 -3.58 -21.83
N HIS A 44 -21.73 -4.76 -21.46
CA HIS A 44 -21.79 -5.29 -20.10
C HIS A 44 -20.42 -5.39 -19.43
N VAL A 45 -19.32 -5.41 -20.17
CA VAL A 45 -17.98 -5.65 -19.62
C VAL A 45 -17.10 -4.44 -19.80
N THR A 46 -16.58 -3.94 -18.69
CA THR A 46 -15.54 -2.91 -18.68
C THR A 46 -14.28 -3.41 -18.00
N MET A 47 -13.14 -2.91 -18.44
CA MET A 47 -11.83 -3.26 -17.92
C MET A 47 -11.01 -1.99 -17.72
N SER A 48 -10.34 -1.88 -16.57
CA SER A 48 -9.40 -0.81 -16.27
C SER A 48 -8.08 -1.42 -15.81
N ALA A 49 -7.02 -1.12 -16.53
CA ALA A 49 -5.67 -1.55 -16.17
C ALA A 49 -4.83 -0.35 -15.80
N SER A 50 -4.11 -0.42 -14.70
CA SER A 50 -3.21 0.65 -14.29
C SER A 50 -1.85 0.12 -13.85
N TYR A 51 -0.83 0.92 -14.10
CA TYR A 51 0.50 0.74 -13.58
C TYR A 51 0.98 2.03 -12.90
N SER A 52 1.43 1.90 -11.67
CA SER A 52 2.03 2.98 -10.91
C SER A 52 3.45 2.60 -10.50
N HIS A 53 4.39 3.50 -10.77
CA HIS A 53 5.76 3.40 -10.28
C HIS A 53 6.07 4.60 -9.40
N MET A 54 6.66 4.35 -8.24
CA MET A 54 7.12 5.40 -7.35
C MET A 54 8.51 5.06 -6.83
N LYS A 55 9.45 5.96 -7.10
CA LYS A 55 10.79 5.93 -6.53
C LYS A 55 10.99 7.20 -5.73
N ASP A 56 11.35 7.02 -4.48
CA ASP A 56 11.60 8.11 -3.57
C ASP A 56 13.01 7.96 -3.00
N LYS A 57 13.79 9.03 -3.04
CA LYS A 57 15.14 9.06 -2.51
C LYS A 57 15.27 10.22 -1.54
N TRP A 58 15.59 9.88 -0.32
CA TRP A 58 15.85 10.85 0.74
C TRP A 58 17.36 11.01 0.94
N LEU A 59 17.79 12.25 1.14
CA LEU A 59 19.18 12.61 1.36
C LEU A 59 19.24 13.45 2.63
N SER A 60 20.11 13.10 3.54
CA SER A 60 20.38 13.97 4.71
C SER A 60 20.97 15.29 4.24
N LYS A 61 20.71 16.33 4.99
CA LYS A 61 21.40 17.63 4.78
C LYS A 61 22.74 17.71 5.54
N GLY A 62 23.14 16.63 6.18
CA GLY A 62 24.31 16.59 7.04
C GLY A 62 24.07 17.28 8.40
N GLY A 63 24.96 17.09 9.33
CA GLY A 63 25.02 17.85 10.58
C GLY A 63 24.19 17.32 11.75
N TRP A 64 23.34 16.32 11.59
CA TRP A 64 22.72 15.67 12.73
C TRP A 64 23.35 14.31 12.94
N ILE A 65 24.15 14.24 13.98
CA ILE A 65 24.77 13.01 14.46
C ILE A 65 23.85 12.51 15.55
N LEU A 66 23.29 11.37 15.30
CA LEU A 66 22.66 10.59 16.33
C LEU A 66 23.72 9.78 17.03
N ASP A 67 23.47 9.38 18.24
CA ASP A 67 24.37 8.53 19.02
C ASP A 67 25.09 7.53 18.11
N PRO A 68 26.42 7.49 18.07
CA PRO A 68 27.20 6.63 17.17
C PRO A 68 26.88 5.13 17.33
N ASN A 69 26.23 4.73 18.40
CA ASN A 69 25.83 3.35 18.63
C ASN A 69 24.39 3.04 18.18
N TRP A 70 23.54 4.05 17.98
CA TRP A 70 22.11 3.87 17.78
C TRP A 70 21.48 4.76 16.70
N GLY A 71 22.27 5.60 16.05
CA GLY A 71 21.73 6.66 15.26
C GLY A 71 21.79 6.51 13.75
N TYR A 72 20.92 7.25 13.07
CA TYR A 72 20.94 7.46 11.63
C TYR A 72 21.92 8.60 11.31
N SER A 73 23.11 8.27 10.86
CA SER A 73 24.18 9.25 10.64
C SER A 73 24.29 9.74 9.20
N ASN A 74 23.64 9.08 8.26
CA ASN A 74 23.83 9.36 6.83
C ASN A 74 22.52 9.25 6.02
N SER A 75 22.61 9.58 4.72
CA SER A 75 21.46 9.54 3.81
C SER A 75 20.94 8.13 3.53
N ASP A 76 21.78 7.13 3.66
CA ASP A 76 21.37 5.75 3.40
C ASP A 76 20.46 5.25 4.51
N ASP A 77 20.75 5.61 5.76
CA ASP A 77 19.91 5.29 6.91
C ASP A 77 18.52 5.94 6.78
N ILE A 78 18.45 7.18 6.32
CA ILE A 78 17.18 7.84 6.06
C ILE A 78 16.40 7.12 4.96
N ASN A 79 17.07 6.77 3.86
CA ASN A 79 16.42 6.04 2.77
C ASN A 79 15.87 4.71 3.24
N VAL A 80 16.65 3.98 4.03
CA VAL A 80 16.24 2.72 4.63
C VAL A 80 15.05 2.93 5.56
N ALA A 81 15.04 3.96 6.39
CA ALA A 81 13.98 4.23 7.35
C ALA A 81 12.66 4.67 6.71
N ILE A 82 12.68 5.31 5.54
CA ILE A 82 11.50 5.92 4.93
C ILE A 82 11.04 5.17 3.68
N ASN A 83 11.96 4.74 2.83
CA ASN A 83 11.63 4.25 1.48
C ASN A 83 11.48 2.74 1.35
N SER A 84 12.10 1.99 2.21
CA SER A 84 12.06 0.54 2.12
C SER A 84 10.70 -0.06 2.44
N LEU A 85 9.82 0.71 3.05
CA LEU A 85 8.51 0.27 3.53
C LEU A 85 7.42 0.18 2.46
N ARG A 86 7.68 0.65 1.24
CA ARG A 86 6.66 0.74 0.19
C ARG A 86 7.05 -0.04 -1.05
N PRO A 87 6.13 -0.84 -1.63
CA PRO A 87 6.33 -1.37 -2.96
C PRO A 87 6.53 -0.23 -3.96
N GLN A 88 7.53 -0.36 -4.82
CA GLN A 88 7.82 0.65 -5.84
C GLN A 88 6.88 0.55 -7.04
N ASN A 89 6.38 -0.64 -7.32
CA ASN A 89 5.50 -0.88 -8.44
C ASN A 89 4.17 -1.46 -7.97
N HIS A 90 3.10 -0.92 -8.53
CA HIS A 90 1.75 -1.41 -8.34
C HIS A 90 1.08 -1.57 -9.70
N TYR A 91 0.64 -2.76 -10.01
CA TYR A 91 -0.17 -3.11 -11.17
C TYR A 91 -1.57 -3.43 -10.68
N ALA A 92 -2.56 -2.79 -11.25
CA ALA A 92 -3.95 -3.08 -10.94
C ALA A 92 -4.73 -3.41 -12.21
N LEU A 93 -5.60 -4.40 -12.12
CA LEU A 93 -6.55 -4.74 -13.15
C LEU A 93 -7.92 -4.88 -12.49
N ASN A 94 -8.87 -4.08 -12.95
CA ASN A 94 -10.26 -4.15 -12.56
C ASN A 94 -11.07 -4.63 -13.76
N ILE A 95 -11.85 -5.67 -13.58
CA ILE A 95 -12.81 -6.17 -14.59
C ILE A 95 -14.17 -6.14 -13.95
N SER A 96 -15.13 -5.46 -14.58
CA SER A 96 -16.50 -5.39 -14.11
C SER A 96 -17.47 -5.85 -15.17
N TYR A 97 -18.46 -6.60 -14.73
CA TYR A 97 -19.62 -7.02 -15.50
C TYR A 97 -20.89 -6.40 -14.91
N ASP A 98 -21.72 -5.82 -15.75
CA ASP A 98 -23.00 -5.22 -15.37
C ASP A 98 -24.05 -5.45 -16.44
N ASN A 99 -25.17 -6.10 -16.07
CA ASN A 99 -26.29 -6.32 -16.96
C ASN A 99 -27.64 -5.85 -16.36
N LYS A 100 -27.62 -4.80 -15.54
CA LYS A 100 -28.75 -4.21 -14.83
C LYS A 100 -29.30 -5.01 -13.65
N ARG A 101 -29.16 -6.34 -13.62
CA ARG A 101 -29.59 -7.21 -12.49
C ARG A 101 -28.43 -7.86 -11.78
N LEU A 102 -27.34 -8.06 -12.49
CA LEU A 102 -26.12 -8.70 -11.97
C LEU A 102 -24.95 -7.76 -12.17
N TYR A 103 -24.33 -7.39 -11.07
CA TYR A 103 -23.02 -6.74 -11.08
C TYR A 103 -21.98 -7.68 -10.49
N SER A 104 -20.85 -7.86 -11.17
CA SER A 104 -19.69 -8.59 -10.66
C SER A 104 -18.42 -7.81 -10.93
N GLY A 105 -17.59 -7.65 -9.92
CA GLY A 105 -16.30 -6.98 -10.00
C GLY A 105 -15.17 -7.89 -9.56
N LEU A 106 -14.09 -7.92 -10.34
CA LEU A 106 -12.84 -8.60 -10.02
C LEU A 106 -11.73 -7.56 -9.98
N LEU A 107 -11.07 -7.42 -8.84
CA LEU A 107 -9.94 -6.52 -8.65
C LEU A 107 -8.67 -7.33 -8.40
N ILE A 108 -7.67 -7.14 -9.24
CA ILE A 108 -6.37 -7.79 -9.16
C ILE A 108 -5.32 -6.73 -8.89
N ASN A 109 -4.60 -6.86 -7.78
CA ASN A 109 -3.53 -5.95 -7.38
C ASN A 109 -2.22 -6.74 -7.25
N TRP A 110 -1.20 -6.34 -7.99
CA TRP A 110 0.14 -6.91 -7.88
C TRP A 110 1.14 -5.84 -7.46
N TYR A 111 1.83 -6.10 -6.35
CA TYR A 111 2.82 -5.21 -5.77
C TYR A 111 4.21 -5.82 -5.84
N THR A 112 5.20 -5.02 -6.26
CA THR A 112 6.60 -5.45 -6.37
C THR A 112 7.56 -4.31 -6.03
N GLY A 113 8.84 -4.65 -5.87
CA GLY A 113 9.88 -3.65 -5.65
C GLY A 113 10.01 -3.20 -4.20
N ASN A 114 9.44 -3.93 -3.25
CA ASN A 114 9.78 -3.74 -1.85
C ASN A 114 11.13 -4.40 -1.56
N SER A 115 12.07 -3.62 -1.04
CA SER A 115 13.43 -4.06 -0.75
C SER A 115 13.73 -4.23 0.75
N ASP A 116 12.78 -3.91 1.62
CA ASP A 116 12.99 -3.99 3.06
C ASP A 116 13.14 -5.44 3.54
N TYR A 117 14.17 -5.67 4.35
CA TYR A 117 14.43 -6.97 4.97
C TYR A 117 13.38 -7.37 6.03
N ALA A 118 12.63 -6.39 6.57
CA ALA A 118 11.56 -6.66 7.52
C ALA A 118 10.35 -7.37 6.89
N PHE A 119 10.27 -7.41 5.55
CA PHE A 119 9.19 -8.07 4.84
C PHE A 119 9.59 -9.47 4.39
N THR A 120 8.81 -10.47 4.81
CA THR A 120 8.93 -11.85 4.32
C THR A 120 8.39 -11.94 2.88
N HIS A 121 7.28 -11.25 2.60
CA HIS A 121 6.64 -11.22 1.30
C HIS A 121 6.85 -9.87 0.62
N ARG A 122 8.00 -9.72 -0.07
CA ARG A 122 8.39 -8.46 -0.76
C ARG A 122 7.61 -8.18 -2.04
N ARG A 123 6.89 -9.15 -2.53
CA ARG A 123 5.99 -9.07 -3.69
C ARG A 123 4.76 -9.93 -3.42
N PHE A 124 3.60 -9.42 -3.75
CA PHE A 124 2.36 -10.14 -3.49
C PHE A 124 1.28 -9.77 -4.50
N LEU A 125 0.41 -10.72 -4.76
CA LEU A 125 -0.75 -10.62 -5.62
C LEU A 125 -2.00 -10.80 -4.79
N ILE A 126 -2.88 -9.81 -4.79
CA ILE A 126 -4.17 -9.84 -4.11
C ILE A 126 -5.26 -9.80 -5.16
N VAL A 127 -6.23 -10.67 -5.01
CA VAL A 127 -7.41 -10.74 -5.86
C VAL A 127 -8.64 -10.63 -4.97
N ASP A 128 -9.47 -9.63 -5.24
CA ASP A 128 -10.74 -9.42 -4.56
C ASP A 128 -11.88 -9.58 -5.57
N TRP A 129 -12.99 -10.14 -5.12
CA TRP A 129 -14.15 -10.36 -5.96
C TRP A 129 -15.43 -9.97 -5.24
N ASN A 130 -16.35 -9.37 -5.98
CA ASN A 130 -17.68 -9.07 -5.48
C ASN A 130 -18.75 -9.45 -6.50
N LEU A 131 -19.92 -9.75 -5.98
CA LEU A 131 -21.13 -10.05 -6.75
C LEU A 131 -22.31 -9.38 -6.07
N ASN A 132 -23.13 -8.67 -6.84
CA ASN A 132 -24.41 -8.15 -6.43
C ASN A 132 -25.47 -8.64 -7.40
N TYR A 133 -26.57 -9.15 -6.88
CA TYR A 133 -27.68 -9.65 -7.68
C TYR A 133 -29.01 -9.07 -7.20
N ASP A 134 -29.72 -8.39 -8.06
CA ASP A 134 -31.06 -7.87 -7.78
C ASP A 134 -32.07 -9.00 -7.90
N VAL A 135 -32.41 -9.58 -6.74
CA VAL A 135 -33.41 -10.65 -6.62
C VAL A 135 -34.79 -10.13 -7.01
N THR A 136 -35.11 -8.93 -6.52
CA THR A 136 -36.31 -8.16 -6.92
C THR A 136 -35.89 -6.70 -7.14
N LYS A 137 -36.84 -5.83 -7.53
CA LYS A 137 -36.59 -4.38 -7.66
C LYS A 137 -36.17 -3.72 -6.33
N ASP A 138 -36.49 -4.32 -5.20
CA ASP A 138 -36.30 -3.77 -3.86
C ASP A 138 -35.32 -4.60 -3.02
N LEU A 139 -34.90 -5.78 -3.51
CA LEU A 139 -34.01 -6.71 -2.77
C LEU A 139 -32.78 -7.06 -3.62
N THR A 140 -31.61 -6.70 -3.10
CA THR A 140 -30.32 -7.08 -3.68
C THR A 140 -29.58 -8.02 -2.73
N ALA A 141 -29.17 -9.19 -3.19
CA ALA A 141 -28.24 -10.07 -2.48
C ALA A 141 -26.81 -9.76 -2.92
N TYR A 142 -25.82 -9.89 -2.01
CA TYR A 142 -24.43 -9.67 -2.36
C TYR A 142 -23.49 -10.64 -1.69
N ILE A 143 -22.34 -10.87 -2.36
CA ILE A 143 -21.19 -11.63 -1.88
C ILE A 143 -19.95 -10.77 -2.10
N VAL A 144 -19.07 -10.72 -1.11
CA VAL A 144 -17.74 -10.11 -1.22
C VAL A 144 -16.73 -11.13 -0.73
N VAL A 145 -15.68 -11.33 -1.51
CA VAL A 145 -14.56 -12.21 -1.17
C VAL A 145 -13.28 -11.39 -1.28
N ASN A 146 -12.65 -11.10 -0.17
CA ASN A 146 -11.35 -10.45 -0.16
C ASN A 146 -10.25 -11.50 -0.12
N ASN A 147 -9.16 -11.22 -0.82
CA ASN A 147 -7.99 -12.11 -0.92
C ASN A 147 -8.39 -13.53 -1.36
N VAL A 148 -9.08 -13.63 -2.51
CA VAL A 148 -9.60 -14.89 -3.10
C VAL A 148 -8.54 -15.99 -3.13
N LEU A 149 -7.29 -15.63 -3.43
CA LEU A 149 -6.17 -16.58 -3.53
C LEU A 149 -5.61 -17.00 -2.17
N ASN A 150 -6.13 -16.44 -1.06
CA ASN A 150 -5.64 -16.68 0.30
C ASN A 150 -4.11 -16.49 0.44
N ARG A 151 -3.57 -15.47 -0.20
CA ARG A 151 -2.13 -15.18 -0.15
C ARG A 151 -1.77 -14.48 1.15
N ALA A 152 -0.70 -14.92 1.77
CA ALA A 152 -0.07 -14.17 2.85
C ALA A 152 0.61 -12.93 2.26
N TYR A 153 0.36 -11.78 2.87
CA TYR A 153 0.99 -10.51 2.52
C TYR A 153 1.11 -9.61 3.74
N GLU A 154 1.93 -8.60 3.62
CA GLU A 154 2.30 -7.74 4.72
C GLU A 154 2.19 -6.28 4.29
N THR A 155 1.85 -5.41 5.23
CA THR A 155 1.91 -3.97 5.06
C THR A 155 2.98 -3.38 5.95
N SER A 156 3.43 -2.17 5.63
CA SER A 156 4.37 -1.45 6.46
C SER A 156 3.72 -1.05 7.77
N TYR A 157 4.47 -1.21 8.82
CA TYR A 157 4.08 -0.84 10.16
C TYR A 157 5.19 0.03 10.78
N SER A 158 4.84 1.20 11.26
CA SER A 158 5.76 2.07 11.98
C SER A 158 5.67 1.75 13.47
N ALA A 159 6.62 0.96 13.94
CA ALA A 159 6.76 0.68 15.36
C ALA A 159 7.51 1.79 16.08
N TYR A 160 7.40 1.83 17.41
CA TYR A 160 8.13 2.73 18.29
C TYR A 160 9.65 2.61 18.11
N ASN A 161 10.15 1.40 17.85
CA ASN A 161 11.57 1.08 17.72
C ASN A 161 12.02 0.89 16.26
N GLY A 162 11.33 1.52 15.27
CA GLY A 162 11.76 1.45 13.87
C GLY A 162 10.73 0.90 12.92
N ARG A 163 11.17 0.00 12.06
CA ARG A 163 10.41 -0.56 10.95
C ARG A 163 9.91 -1.94 11.27
N GLY A 164 8.72 -2.22 10.83
CA GLY A 164 8.15 -3.54 10.91
C GLY A 164 7.16 -3.79 9.79
N SER A 165 6.79 -5.03 9.64
CA SER A 165 5.68 -5.45 8.81
C SER A 165 4.55 -5.99 9.70
N ALA A 166 3.32 -5.76 9.28
CA ALA A 166 2.14 -6.34 9.89
C ALA A 166 1.49 -7.29 8.90
N ALA A 167 1.24 -8.51 9.33
CA ALA A 167 0.50 -9.47 8.53
C ALA A 167 -0.92 -8.95 8.25
N MET A 168 -1.32 -9.04 7.00
CA MET A 168 -2.65 -8.65 6.56
C MET A 168 -3.62 -9.82 6.64
N PRO A 169 -4.94 -9.56 6.72
CA PRO A 169 -5.94 -10.61 6.82
C PRO A 169 -5.83 -11.64 5.71
N ALA A 170 -6.02 -12.89 6.07
CA ALA A 170 -6.25 -13.97 5.13
C ALA A 170 -7.56 -13.76 4.35
N ARG A 171 -7.94 -14.71 3.50
CA ARG A 171 -9.19 -14.66 2.77
C ARG A 171 -10.38 -14.46 3.72
N SER A 172 -11.26 -13.54 3.37
CA SER A 172 -12.48 -13.27 4.10
C SER A 172 -13.70 -13.25 3.17
N PHE A 173 -14.85 -13.60 3.74
CA PHE A 173 -16.13 -13.66 3.04
C PHE A 173 -17.14 -12.77 3.74
N MET A 174 -17.95 -12.07 2.95
CA MET A 174 -19.12 -11.37 3.43
C MET A 174 -20.29 -11.70 2.51
N ILE A 175 -21.39 -12.13 3.11
CA ILE A 175 -22.64 -12.42 2.40
C ILE A 175 -23.74 -11.61 3.08
N GLY A 176 -24.60 -10.97 2.31
CA GLY A 176 -25.70 -10.19 2.86
C GLY A 176 -26.77 -9.86 1.85
N ALA A 177 -27.78 -9.17 2.33
CA ALA A 177 -28.86 -8.65 1.52
C ALA A 177 -29.17 -7.20 1.91
N LYS A 178 -29.58 -6.40 0.94
CA LYS A 178 -30.00 -5.01 1.10
C LYS A 178 -31.43 -4.88 0.58
N TYR A 179 -32.32 -4.41 1.46
CA TYR A 179 -33.70 -4.11 1.12
C TYR A 179 -33.93 -2.60 1.07
N LYS A 180 -34.64 -2.14 0.04
CA LYS A 180 -35.03 -0.74 -0.12
C LYS A 180 -36.52 -0.61 0.16
N PHE A 181 -36.86 0.19 1.15
CA PHE A 181 -38.24 0.54 1.52
C PHE A 181 -38.79 1.66 0.65
#